data_bd5189a427cefce42569a4128a278d79
#
_entry.id   bd5189a427cefce42569a4128a278d79
#
_cell.length_a   1.000
_cell.length_b   1.000
_cell.length_c   1.000
_cell.angle_alpha   90.00
_cell.angle_beta   90.00
_cell.angle_gamma   90.00
#
_symmetry.space_group_name_H-M   'P 1'
#
loop_
_entity.id
_entity.type
_entity.pdbx_description
1 polymer ?
#
loop_
_entity_poly.entity_id
_entity_poly.type
_entity_poly.pdbx_seq_one_letter_code
_entity_poly.pdbx_strand_id
1 'polypeptide(L)'
;ITGEPDSFLKILEDHNMAVVGDDLAQEMRQYRTEIPEGDNGIVRLAKQWMERIDPMAHEDELRRVELLHGLCRENAADAVIVCLMKFCDPEEYEYVAYSQELKDAGITVLSVDIDQQPNSYDQARTRIETLAEML
;
A
#
# COMPACT_ATOMS: atom_id res chain seq x y z
N ILE A 1 4.09 6.28 -4.12
CA ILE A 1 4.44 7.68 -3.80
C ILE A 1 5.46 8.11 -4.84
N THR A 2 5.08 9.05 -5.66
CA THR A 2 5.98 9.71 -6.62
C THR A 2 6.26 11.09 -6.06
N GLY A 3 7.50 11.42 -5.74
CA GLY A 3 7.84 12.73 -5.18
C GLY A 3 8.90 12.59 -4.10
N GLU A 4 8.87 13.36 -3.06
CA GLU A 4 9.87 13.34 -1.98
C GLU A 4 9.47 12.32 -0.89
N PRO A 5 9.74 11.02 -1.05
CA PRO A 5 9.38 10.00 -0.06
C PRO A 5 10.04 10.26 1.29
N ASP A 6 11.24 10.89 1.30
CA ASP A 6 11.97 11.21 2.52
C ASP A 6 11.17 12.12 3.44
N SER A 7 10.47 13.12 2.90
CA SER A 7 9.66 14.03 3.71
C SER A 7 8.47 13.32 4.35
N PHE A 8 7.87 12.35 3.68
CA PHE A 8 6.79 11.54 4.23
C PHE A 8 7.30 10.55 5.28
N LEU A 9 8.40 9.84 4.99
CA LEU A 9 9.02 8.90 5.93
C LEU A 9 9.48 9.60 7.20
N LYS A 10 9.98 10.85 7.08
CA LYS A 10 10.35 11.64 8.25
C LYS A 10 9.17 11.93 9.17
N ILE A 11 7.95 12.07 8.66
CA ILE A 11 6.76 12.23 9.50
C ILE A 11 6.56 10.98 10.37
N LEU A 12 6.73 9.79 9.82
CA LEU A 12 6.62 8.53 10.56
C LEU A 12 7.70 8.44 11.64
N GLU A 13 8.95 8.75 11.29
CA GLU A 13 10.07 8.76 12.24
C GLU A 13 9.85 9.75 13.41
N ASP A 14 9.37 10.96 13.10
CA ASP A 14 9.06 12.00 14.09
C ASP A 14 8.04 11.52 15.15
N HIS A 15 7.22 10.52 14.79
CA HIS A 15 6.21 9.91 15.67
C HIS A 15 6.58 8.48 16.15
N ASN A 16 7.86 8.11 16.07
CA ASN A 16 8.39 6.79 16.46
C ASN A 16 7.72 5.61 15.73
N MET A 17 7.28 5.81 14.51
CA MET A 17 6.73 4.78 13.64
C MET A 17 7.80 4.25 12.70
N ALA A 18 7.81 2.95 12.44
CA ALA A 18 8.68 2.28 11.48
C ALA A 18 7.84 1.60 10.40
N VAL A 19 8.28 1.71 9.14
CA VAL A 19 7.70 0.94 8.04
C VAL A 19 8.28 -0.47 8.08
N VAL A 20 7.45 -1.46 8.38
CA VAL A 20 7.83 -2.88 8.47
C VAL A 20 7.49 -3.68 7.22
N GLY A 21 6.73 -3.10 6.31
CA GLY A 21 6.40 -3.69 5.01
C GLY A 21 5.67 -2.68 4.13
N ASP A 22 5.64 -2.94 2.84
CA ASP A 22 4.95 -2.09 1.89
C ASP A 22 4.24 -2.89 0.80
N ASP A 23 3.27 -2.24 0.17
CA ASP A 23 2.63 -2.67 -1.06
C ASP A 23 2.50 -1.49 -2.03
N LEU A 24 3.57 -0.71 -2.13
CA LEU A 24 3.63 0.45 -3.02
C LEU A 24 3.79 0.02 -4.48
N ALA A 25 3.07 0.71 -5.37
CA ALA A 25 3.02 0.39 -6.79
C ALA A 25 4.40 0.38 -7.49
N GLN A 26 5.35 1.17 -7.00
CA GLN A 26 6.71 1.27 -7.56
C GLN A 26 7.76 0.50 -6.75
N GLU A 27 7.37 -0.16 -5.67
CA GLU A 27 8.24 -0.89 -4.76
C GLU A 27 7.87 -2.38 -4.69
N MET A 28 7.54 -2.93 -3.52
CA MET A 28 7.35 -4.37 -3.34
C MET A 28 6.25 -4.98 -4.23
N ARG A 29 5.24 -4.20 -4.63
CA ARG A 29 4.22 -4.66 -5.58
C ARG A 29 4.84 -5.09 -6.93
N GLN A 30 5.94 -4.46 -7.37
CA GLN A 30 6.63 -4.82 -8.60
C GLN A 30 7.41 -6.14 -8.49
N TYR A 31 7.93 -6.46 -7.31
CA TYR A 31 8.93 -7.51 -7.11
C TYR A 31 8.39 -8.75 -6.41
N ARG A 32 7.22 -8.65 -5.75
CA ARG A 32 6.64 -9.75 -4.96
C ARG A 32 6.26 -10.97 -5.80
N THR A 33 5.75 -10.74 -7.00
CA THR A 33 5.38 -11.82 -7.91
C THR A 33 6.61 -12.36 -8.62
N GLU A 34 6.87 -13.65 -8.47
CA GLU A 34 8.00 -14.32 -9.14
C GLU A 34 7.85 -14.34 -10.66
N ILE A 35 8.97 -14.26 -11.35
CA ILE A 35 8.98 -14.41 -12.80
C ILE A 35 8.93 -15.91 -13.12
N PRO A 36 7.86 -16.41 -13.79
CA PRO A 36 7.74 -17.82 -14.08
C PRO A 36 8.84 -18.31 -15.04
N GLU A 37 9.15 -19.58 -15.03
CA GLU A 37 10.10 -20.18 -15.96
C GLU A 37 9.57 -20.21 -17.41
N GLY A 38 10.46 -20.29 -18.38
CA GLY A 38 10.14 -20.37 -19.80
C GLY A 38 11.26 -19.85 -20.70
N ASP A 39 11.19 -20.20 -21.97
CA ASP A 39 12.27 -19.91 -22.95
C ASP A 39 12.24 -18.46 -23.48
N ASN A 40 11.08 -17.78 -23.39
CA ASN A 40 10.91 -16.44 -23.91
C ASN A 40 10.79 -15.42 -22.76
N GLY A 41 11.79 -14.54 -22.60
CA GLY A 41 11.85 -13.54 -21.53
C GLY A 41 10.69 -12.57 -21.55
N ILE A 42 10.20 -12.12 -22.71
CA ILE A 42 9.06 -11.20 -22.83
C ILE A 42 7.78 -11.87 -22.34
N VAL A 43 7.56 -13.13 -22.74
CA VAL A 43 6.39 -13.90 -22.31
C VAL A 43 6.42 -14.13 -20.79
N ARG A 44 7.60 -14.39 -20.22
CA ARG A 44 7.78 -14.56 -18.77
C ARG A 44 7.42 -13.28 -18.01
N LEU A 45 7.92 -12.14 -18.46
CA LEU A 45 7.59 -10.84 -17.86
C LEU A 45 6.10 -10.49 -18.00
N ALA A 46 5.51 -10.78 -19.17
CA ALA A 46 4.07 -10.57 -19.37
C ALA A 46 3.23 -11.43 -18.41
N LYS A 47 3.61 -12.69 -18.20
CA LYS A 47 2.95 -13.57 -17.23
C LYS A 47 3.10 -13.06 -15.79
N GLN A 48 4.31 -12.66 -15.37
CA GLN A 48 4.53 -12.05 -14.06
C GLN A 48 3.62 -10.83 -13.86
N TRP A 49 3.55 -9.98 -14.86
CA TRP A 49 2.70 -8.79 -14.83
C TRP A 49 1.21 -9.15 -14.66
N MET A 50 0.73 -10.15 -15.37
CA MET A 50 -0.66 -10.62 -15.29
C MET A 50 -1.01 -11.29 -13.96
N GLU A 51 -0.03 -11.83 -13.25
CA GLU A 51 -0.23 -12.50 -11.96
C GLU A 51 -0.08 -11.54 -10.75
N ARG A 52 0.34 -10.30 -10.98
CA ARG A 52 0.45 -9.33 -9.88
C ARG A 52 -0.90 -9.02 -9.27
N ILE A 53 -0.92 -8.89 -7.94
CA ILE A 53 -2.07 -8.36 -7.21
C ILE A 53 -2.02 -6.84 -7.31
N ASP A 54 -2.74 -6.30 -8.28
CA ASP A 54 -2.70 -4.88 -8.64
C ASP A 54 -4.11 -4.47 -9.09
N PRO A 55 -4.69 -3.36 -8.60
CA PRO A 55 -6.05 -2.92 -8.95
C PRO A 55 -6.24 -2.68 -10.45
N MET A 56 -5.14 -2.45 -11.18
CA MET A 56 -5.17 -2.28 -12.63
C MET A 56 -5.15 -3.61 -13.40
N ALA A 57 -4.76 -4.71 -12.77
CA ALA A 57 -4.56 -6.00 -13.42
C ALA A 57 -5.58 -7.08 -13.03
N HIS A 58 -6.22 -6.94 -11.86
CA HIS A 58 -7.12 -7.96 -11.32
C HIS A 58 -8.39 -7.36 -10.72
N GLU A 59 -9.51 -8.04 -10.97
CA GLU A 59 -10.82 -7.72 -10.38
C GLU A 59 -11.06 -8.46 -9.05
N ASP A 60 -10.11 -9.27 -8.58
CA ASP A 60 -10.28 -10.10 -7.39
C ASP A 60 -9.86 -9.34 -6.12
N GLU A 61 -10.82 -8.65 -5.52
CA GLU A 61 -10.64 -7.89 -4.28
C GLU A 61 -10.16 -8.76 -3.10
N LEU A 62 -10.56 -10.03 -3.05
CA LEU A 62 -10.19 -10.94 -1.95
C LEU A 62 -8.68 -11.21 -1.93
N ARG A 63 -8.04 -11.31 -3.09
CA ARG A 63 -6.58 -11.50 -3.16
C ARG A 63 -5.81 -10.35 -2.53
N ARG A 64 -6.34 -9.13 -2.66
CA ARG A 64 -5.74 -7.94 -2.02
C ARG A 64 -5.89 -7.99 -0.51
N VAL A 65 -7.07 -8.34 -0.03
CA VAL A 65 -7.33 -8.52 1.42
C VAL A 65 -6.40 -9.56 2.01
N GLU A 66 -6.30 -10.75 1.39
CA GLU A 66 -5.43 -11.82 1.84
C GLU A 66 -3.95 -11.40 1.89
N LEU A 67 -3.49 -10.68 0.86
CA LEU A 67 -2.13 -10.15 0.81
C LEU A 67 -1.86 -9.19 1.96
N LEU A 68 -2.70 -8.17 2.14
CA LEU A 68 -2.51 -7.16 3.18
C LEU A 68 -2.59 -7.77 4.58
N HIS A 69 -3.51 -8.71 4.80
CA HIS A 69 -3.61 -9.49 6.03
C HIS A 69 -2.35 -10.30 6.31
N GLY A 70 -1.81 -10.96 5.28
CA GLY A 70 -0.56 -11.71 5.34
C GLY A 70 0.60 -10.81 5.74
N LEU A 71 0.76 -9.67 5.06
CA LEU A 71 1.82 -8.70 5.35
C LEU A 71 1.75 -8.16 6.78
N CYS A 72 0.55 -7.82 7.27
CA CYS A 72 0.37 -7.34 8.65
C CYS A 72 0.80 -8.41 9.66
N ARG A 73 0.37 -9.65 9.46
CA ARG A 73 0.69 -10.74 10.38
C ARG A 73 2.17 -11.12 10.36
N GLU A 74 2.77 -11.23 9.19
CA GLU A 74 4.17 -11.65 9.01
C GLU A 74 5.15 -10.62 9.57
N ASN A 75 4.81 -9.35 9.48
CA ASN A 75 5.65 -8.25 9.95
C ASN A 75 5.22 -7.69 11.31
N ALA A 76 4.21 -8.28 11.95
CA ALA A 76 3.64 -7.80 13.21
C ALA A 76 3.31 -6.29 13.16
N ALA A 77 2.64 -5.86 12.10
CA ALA A 77 2.29 -4.46 11.90
C ALA A 77 1.14 -4.04 12.83
N ASP A 78 1.27 -2.90 13.50
CA ASP A 78 0.25 -2.34 14.39
C ASP A 78 -0.85 -1.62 13.63
N ALA A 79 -0.53 -1.08 12.44
CA ALA A 79 -1.47 -0.36 11.59
C ALA A 79 -1.09 -0.44 10.11
N VAL A 80 -2.05 -0.12 9.25
CA VAL A 80 -1.85 0.06 7.80
C VAL A 80 -2.14 1.52 7.44
N ILE A 81 -1.18 2.17 6.82
CA ILE A 81 -1.36 3.51 6.26
C ILE A 81 -1.53 3.39 4.75
N VAL A 82 -2.69 3.76 4.27
CA VAL A 82 -3.03 3.73 2.84
C VAL A 82 -2.84 5.11 2.24
N CYS A 83 -1.87 5.23 1.35
CA CYS A 83 -1.60 6.46 0.62
C CYS A 83 -2.38 6.44 -0.70
N LEU A 84 -3.54 7.09 -0.73
CA LEU A 84 -4.37 7.19 -1.91
C LEU A 84 -3.91 8.37 -2.78
N MET A 85 -3.52 8.06 -4.01
CA MET A 85 -3.23 9.11 -4.99
C MET A 85 -4.54 9.73 -5.44
N LYS A 86 -4.70 11.04 -5.27
CA LYS A 86 -5.90 11.74 -5.75
C LYS A 86 -6.14 11.47 -7.24
N PHE A 87 -7.37 11.20 -7.60
CA PHE A 87 -7.82 10.86 -8.95
C PHE A 87 -7.32 9.49 -9.46
N CYS A 88 -6.94 8.59 -8.57
CA CYS A 88 -6.65 7.20 -8.91
C CYS A 88 -7.87 6.33 -8.62
N ASP A 89 -8.86 6.37 -9.51
CA ASP A 89 -10.13 5.66 -9.33
C ASP A 89 -9.95 4.16 -8.99
N PRO A 90 -9.06 3.40 -9.64
CA PRO A 90 -8.89 1.99 -9.31
C PRO A 90 -8.49 1.74 -7.85
N GLU A 91 -7.54 2.50 -7.31
CA GLU A 91 -7.11 2.39 -5.91
C GLU A 91 -8.21 2.85 -4.94
N GLU A 92 -8.96 3.88 -5.29
CA GLU A 92 -10.05 4.39 -4.45
C GLU A 92 -11.20 3.38 -4.37
N TYR A 93 -11.57 2.72 -5.47
CA TYR A 93 -12.59 1.67 -5.48
C TYR A 93 -12.16 0.45 -4.65
N GLU A 94 -10.96 -0.03 -4.86
CA GLU A 94 -10.43 -1.18 -4.13
C GLU A 94 -10.28 -0.90 -2.63
N TYR A 95 -9.89 0.33 -2.28
CA TYR A 95 -9.76 0.76 -0.87
C TYR A 95 -11.04 0.57 -0.07
N VAL A 96 -12.18 0.87 -0.65
CA VAL A 96 -13.48 0.71 0.04
C VAL A 96 -13.68 -0.73 0.49
N ALA A 97 -13.39 -1.69 -0.39
CA ALA A 97 -13.56 -3.10 -0.09
C ALA A 97 -12.55 -3.58 0.96
N TYR A 98 -11.25 -3.50 0.68
CA TYR A 98 -10.25 -4.06 1.59
C TYR A 98 -10.13 -3.34 2.93
N SER A 99 -10.44 -2.04 2.99
CA SER A 99 -10.34 -1.31 4.24
C SER A 99 -11.35 -1.77 5.29
N GLN A 100 -12.54 -2.18 4.86
CA GLN A 100 -13.55 -2.72 5.77
C GLN A 100 -13.12 -4.10 6.29
N GLU A 101 -12.67 -4.97 5.41
CA GLU A 101 -12.20 -6.31 5.77
C GLU A 101 -11.02 -6.28 6.75
N LEU A 102 -10.06 -5.36 6.54
CA LEU A 102 -8.94 -5.18 7.48
C LEU A 102 -9.41 -4.70 8.86
N LYS A 103 -10.36 -3.76 8.91
CA LYS A 103 -10.95 -3.28 10.18
C LYS A 103 -11.72 -4.38 10.89
N ASP A 104 -12.49 -5.16 10.17
CA ASP A 104 -13.26 -6.29 10.72
C ASP A 104 -12.32 -7.37 11.29
N ALA A 105 -11.12 -7.48 10.74
CA ALA A 105 -10.04 -8.30 11.27
C ALA A 105 -9.26 -7.67 12.45
N GLY A 106 -9.64 -6.49 12.89
CA GLY A 106 -9.02 -5.79 14.01
C GLY A 106 -7.74 -5.02 13.67
N ILE A 107 -7.45 -4.80 12.38
CA ILE A 107 -6.30 -4.03 11.93
C ILE A 107 -6.67 -2.55 11.85
N THR A 108 -5.87 -1.70 12.51
CA THR A 108 -6.04 -0.24 12.41
C THR A 108 -5.66 0.23 11.01
N VAL A 109 -6.59 0.93 10.33
CA VAL A 109 -6.37 1.44 8.95
C VAL A 109 -6.54 2.94 8.92
N LEU A 110 -5.50 3.64 8.47
CA LEU A 110 -5.52 5.07 8.19
C LEU A 110 -5.37 5.30 6.68
N SER A 111 -6.27 6.07 6.07
CA SER A 111 -6.06 6.56 4.71
C SER A 111 -5.53 7.99 4.73
N VAL A 112 -4.64 8.32 3.82
CA VAL A 112 -4.15 9.68 3.55
C VAL A 112 -4.19 9.95 2.06
N ASP A 113 -4.75 11.10 1.68
CA ASP A 113 -4.79 11.51 0.29
C ASP A 113 -3.46 12.19 -0.07
N ILE A 114 -2.84 11.76 -1.15
CA ILE A 114 -1.57 12.28 -1.62
C ILE A 114 -1.73 12.85 -3.02
N ASP A 115 -1.21 14.05 -3.22
CA ASP A 115 -1.09 14.64 -4.56
C ASP A 115 0.11 14.06 -5.30
N GLN A 116 0.05 14.01 -6.63
CA GLN A 116 1.15 13.54 -7.46
C GLN A 116 2.42 14.38 -7.27
N GLN A 117 2.26 15.66 -7.01
CA GLN A 117 3.35 16.59 -6.66
C GLN A 117 2.92 17.40 -5.45
N PRO A 118 3.05 16.85 -4.24
CA PRO A 118 2.60 17.54 -3.04
C PRO A 118 3.49 18.74 -2.73
N ASN A 119 2.86 19.88 -2.46
CA ASN A 119 3.57 21.05 -1.96
C ASN A 119 3.92 20.91 -0.46
N SER A 120 3.12 20.14 0.26
CA SER A 120 3.35 19.80 1.67
C SER A 120 2.62 18.51 2.04
N TYR A 121 3.04 17.91 3.16
CA TYR A 121 2.38 16.75 3.78
C TYR A 121 1.65 17.11 5.07
N ASP A 122 1.26 18.36 5.29
CA ASP A 122 0.67 18.81 6.55
C ASP A 122 -0.59 18.04 6.93
N GLN A 123 -1.44 17.75 5.95
CA GLN A 123 -2.65 16.95 6.16
C GLN A 123 -2.32 15.50 6.58
N ALA A 124 -1.36 14.90 5.91
CA ALA A 124 -0.88 13.56 6.26
C ALA A 124 -0.24 13.55 7.65
N ARG A 125 0.57 14.56 7.99
CA ARG A 125 1.20 14.73 9.30
C ARG A 125 0.15 14.72 10.41
N THR A 126 -0.88 15.56 10.33
CA THR A 126 -1.93 15.64 11.36
C THR A 126 -2.66 14.30 11.55
N ARG A 127 -2.91 13.58 10.46
CA ARG A 127 -3.59 12.28 10.53
C ARG A 127 -2.69 11.18 11.10
N ILE A 128 -1.40 11.20 10.75
CA ILE A 128 -0.40 10.25 11.29
C ILE A 128 -0.17 10.51 12.78
N GLU A 129 -0.10 11.79 13.20
CA GLU A 129 -0.01 12.17 14.61
C GLU A 129 -1.20 11.59 15.41
N THR A 130 -2.42 11.74 14.91
CA THR A 130 -3.61 11.16 15.53
C THR A 130 -3.53 9.62 15.60
N LEU A 131 -3.04 8.97 14.56
CA LEU A 131 -2.82 7.52 14.57
C LEU A 131 -1.81 7.11 15.63
N ALA A 132 -0.68 7.83 15.72
CA ALA A 132 0.36 7.55 16.72
C ALA A 132 -0.13 7.66 18.16
N GLU A 133 -1.09 8.56 18.44
CA GLU A 133 -1.73 8.67 19.76
C GLU A 133 -2.69 7.53 20.09
N MET A 134 -3.13 6.78 19.06
CA MET A 134 -4.08 5.67 19.22
C MET A 134 -3.41 4.30 19.36
N LEU A 135 -2.14 4.18 18.93
CA LEU A 135 -1.34 2.95 19.00
C LEU A 135 -0.59 2.85 20.32
#